data_886a91906851d915ee3552580523a037
#
_entry.id   886a91906851d915ee3552580523a037
#
_cell.length_a   1.000
_cell.length_b   1.000
_cell.length_c   1.000
_cell.angle_alpha   90.00
_cell.angle_beta   90.00
_cell.angle_gamma   90.00
#
_symmetry.space_group_name_H-M   'P 1'
#
loop_
_entity.id
_entity.type
_entity.pdbx_description
1 polymer ?
#
loop_
_entity_poly.entity_id
_entity_poly.type
_entity_poly.pdbx_seq_one_letter_code
_entity_poly.pdbx_strand_id
1 'polypeptide(L)'
;MAALDVGAHPTALLARALRRDPARPLITYYDLGNGGRVELSVATFDNWTNKTVGLLRDELDVEAGDTVDIVLPAHWMGLVLVMAAWTVGARVSTTPVDDAAVSVRAWDEKPEGAGALVVVNTLPLGGSAGVRAPAGSTDYGREVLGYPDVAGPAEPVHDAALAALMDVAVPESGTRRLVLAERCDEDAVQQALLVPLRCDGSAVLVQPGSGEVDDERLAAIAAEERAQQA
;
A
#
# COMPACT_ATOMS: atom_id res chain seq x y z
N MET A 1 -9.97 7.41 27.04
CA MET A 1 -10.04 7.85 25.65
C MET A 1 -8.69 8.48 25.32
N ALA A 2 -7.77 7.77 24.68
CA ALA A 2 -6.53 8.37 24.21
C ALA A 2 -6.89 9.34 23.08
N ALA A 3 -6.38 10.58 23.14
CA ALA A 3 -6.53 11.53 22.06
C ALA A 3 -6.02 10.87 20.78
N LEU A 4 -6.86 10.83 19.74
CA LEU A 4 -6.46 10.43 18.41
C LEU A 4 -5.32 11.38 17.99
N ASP A 5 -4.16 10.81 17.73
CA ASP A 5 -2.93 11.55 17.44
C ASP A 5 -3.06 12.12 16.00
N VAL A 6 -3.70 13.29 15.90
CA VAL A 6 -4.08 13.96 14.63
C VAL A 6 -2.86 14.37 13.79
N GLY A 7 -1.64 14.19 14.31
CA GLY A 7 -0.40 14.58 13.66
C GLY A 7 0.67 13.48 13.56
N ALA A 8 0.34 12.24 13.93
CA ALA A 8 1.34 11.18 13.89
C ALA A 8 1.61 10.73 12.45
N HIS A 9 2.89 10.68 12.06
CA HIS A 9 3.32 10.16 10.77
C HIS A 9 2.82 8.69 10.56
N PRO A 10 2.48 8.24 9.33
CA PRO A 10 1.97 6.89 9.07
C PRO A 10 2.84 5.77 9.64
N THR A 11 4.16 5.92 9.63
CA THR A 11 5.11 4.95 10.23
C THR A 11 4.92 4.82 11.75
N ALA A 12 4.64 5.91 12.45
CA ALA A 12 4.35 5.88 13.88
C ALA A 12 2.99 5.23 14.18
N LEU A 13 2.00 5.40 13.28
CA LEU A 13 0.71 4.73 13.38
C LEU A 13 0.86 3.21 13.19
N LEU A 14 1.64 2.76 12.20
CA LEU A 14 1.93 1.34 11.99
C LEU A 14 2.66 0.74 13.20
N ALA A 15 3.70 1.41 13.70
CA ALA A 15 4.43 0.99 14.90
C ALA A 15 3.52 0.92 16.15
N ARG A 16 2.54 1.82 16.27
CA ARG A 16 1.52 1.74 17.33
C ARG A 16 0.62 0.52 17.16
N ALA A 17 0.14 0.26 15.95
CA ALA A 17 -0.71 -0.89 15.63
C ALA A 17 0.01 -2.21 15.95
N LEU A 18 1.29 -2.34 15.59
CA LEU A 18 2.14 -3.50 15.92
C LEU A 18 2.25 -3.76 17.42
N ARG A 19 2.47 -2.72 18.21
CA ARG A 19 2.57 -2.87 19.68
C ARG A 19 1.23 -3.25 20.31
N ARG A 20 0.11 -2.86 19.70
CA ARG A 20 -1.23 -3.08 20.26
C ARG A 20 -1.76 -4.47 19.94
N ASP A 21 -1.75 -4.85 18.67
CA ASP A 21 -2.26 -6.15 18.19
C ASP A 21 -1.65 -6.48 16.82
N PRO A 22 -0.49 -7.14 16.76
CA PRO A 22 0.19 -7.50 15.52
C PRO A 22 -0.58 -8.53 14.68
N ALA A 23 -1.44 -9.33 15.31
CA ALA A 23 -2.20 -10.38 14.63
C ALA A 23 -3.52 -9.87 14.01
N ARG A 24 -3.95 -8.66 14.38
CA ARG A 24 -5.18 -8.06 13.83
C ARG A 24 -5.09 -7.94 12.30
N PRO A 25 -6.16 -8.31 11.54
CA PRO A 25 -6.24 -7.98 10.14
C PRO A 25 -6.09 -6.47 9.91
N LEU A 26 -5.23 -6.07 8.97
CA LEU A 26 -5.10 -4.68 8.54
C LEU A 26 -5.75 -4.48 7.18
N ILE A 27 -5.35 -5.29 6.21
CA ILE A 27 -5.84 -5.24 4.83
C ILE A 27 -6.37 -6.62 4.44
N THR A 28 -7.61 -6.67 3.96
CA THR A 28 -8.12 -7.82 3.20
C THR A 28 -8.33 -7.36 1.77
N TYR A 29 -7.69 -8.00 0.83
CA TYR A 29 -7.72 -7.65 -0.58
C TYR A 29 -8.57 -8.65 -1.36
N TYR A 30 -9.46 -8.16 -2.19
CA TYR A 30 -10.24 -8.92 -3.16
C TYR A 30 -9.90 -8.46 -4.57
N ASP A 31 -9.52 -9.40 -5.42
CA ASP A 31 -9.38 -9.20 -6.87
C ASP A 31 -10.58 -9.84 -7.56
N LEU A 32 -11.52 -9.04 -7.99
CA LEU A 32 -12.73 -9.56 -8.67
C LEU A 32 -12.45 -9.98 -10.10
N GLY A 33 -11.37 -9.48 -10.71
CA GLY A 33 -10.95 -9.87 -12.05
C GLY A 33 -10.36 -11.28 -12.12
N ASN A 34 -9.53 -11.64 -11.12
CA ASN A 34 -8.83 -12.92 -11.07
C ASN A 34 -9.38 -13.87 -9.98
N GLY A 35 -10.35 -13.44 -9.19
CA GLY A 35 -11.00 -14.26 -8.16
C GLY A 35 -10.15 -14.55 -6.93
N GLY A 36 -9.19 -13.67 -6.61
CA GLY A 36 -8.29 -13.84 -5.48
C GLY A 36 -8.73 -13.12 -4.20
N ARG A 37 -8.41 -13.71 -3.04
CA ARG A 37 -8.52 -13.08 -1.71
C ARG A 37 -7.21 -13.26 -0.96
N VAL A 38 -6.70 -12.16 -0.42
CA VAL A 38 -5.49 -12.13 0.41
C VAL A 38 -5.78 -11.33 1.67
N GLU A 39 -5.33 -11.81 2.82
CA GLU A 39 -5.44 -11.06 4.08
C GLU A 39 -4.07 -10.88 4.70
N LEU A 40 -3.75 -9.64 5.05
CA LEU A 40 -2.55 -9.27 5.75
C LEU A 40 -2.90 -8.79 7.16
N SER A 41 -2.29 -9.41 8.16
CA SER A 41 -2.27 -8.85 9.51
C SER A 41 -1.37 -7.62 9.55
N VAL A 42 -1.45 -6.86 10.66
CA VAL A 42 -0.54 -5.74 10.90
C VAL A 42 0.92 -6.21 10.81
N ALA A 43 1.26 -7.34 11.41
CA ALA A 43 2.63 -7.90 11.36
C ALA A 43 3.05 -8.31 9.95
N THR A 44 2.14 -8.95 9.18
CA THR A 44 2.45 -9.33 7.80
C THR A 44 2.65 -8.11 6.91
N PHE A 45 1.82 -7.09 7.08
CA PHE A 45 1.97 -5.81 6.37
C PHE A 45 3.29 -5.13 6.71
N ASP A 46 3.66 -5.10 7.99
CA ASP A 46 4.94 -4.54 8.44
C ASP A 46 6.16 -5.30 7.88
N ASN A 47 6.12 -6.63 7.87
CA ASN A 47 7.19 -7.45 7.28
C ASN A 47 7.39 -7.12 5.79
N TRP A 48 6.30 -7.03 5.01
CA TRP A 48 6.38 -6.61 3.62
C TRP A 48 6.92 -5.18 3.47
N THR A 49 6.49 -4.27 4.35
CA THR A 49 6.99 -2.90 4.39
C THR A 49 8.50 -2.87 4.64
N ASN A 50 8.98 -3.61 5.64
CA ASN A 50 10.41 -3.66 5.97
C ASN A 50 11.26 -4.24 4.84
N LYS A 51 10.82 -5.31 4.19
CA LYS A 51 11.49 -5.86 3.00
C LYS A 51 11.55 -4.83 1.86
N THR A 52 10.45 -4.11 1.64
CA THR A 52 10.38 -3.07 0.60
C THR A 52 11.26 -1.87 0.94
N VAL A 53 11.39 -1.51 2.21
CA VAL A 53 12.36 -0.50 2.68
C VAL A 53 13.78 -0.89 2.31
N GLY A 54 14.16 -2.16 2.55
CA GLY A 54 15.47 -2.68 2.12
C GLY A 54 15.68 -2.54 0.62
N LEU A 55 14.69 -2.94 -0.18
CA LEU A 55 14.77 -2.80 -1.64
C LEU A 55 14.94 -1.33 -2.07
N LEU A 56 14.13 -0.41 -1.52
CA LEU A 56 14.18 1.01 -1.90
C LEU A 56 15.50 1.67 -1.48
N ARG A 57 15.99 1.38 -0.27
CA ARG A 57 17.18 2.02 0.30
C ARG A 57 18.47 1.40 -0.21
N ASP A 58 18.57 0.06 -0.19
CA ASP A 58 19.83 -0.64 -0.36
C ASP A 58 20.11 -1.02 -1.83
N GLU A 59 19.07 -1.17 -2.67
CA GLU A 59 19.18 -1.52 -4.09
C GLU A 59 18.92 -0.35 -5.01
N LEU A 60 17.94 0.50 -4.66
CA LEU A 60 17.49 1.59 -5.51
C LEU A 60 17.99 2.97 -5.06
N ASP A 61 18.82 3.00 -4.00
CA ASP A 61 19.47 4.21 -3.46
C ASP A 61 18.48 5.37 -3.17
N VAL A 62 17.26 5.05 -2.74
CA VAL A 62 16.26 6.07 -2.40
C VAL A 62 16.64 6.76 -1.11
N GLU A 63 16.79 8.09 -1.16
CA GLU A 63 17.12 8.96 -0.04
C GLU A 63 15.91 9.76 0.47
N ALA A 64 16.03 10.29 1.69
CA ALA A 64 14.99 11.14 2.26
C ALA A 64 14.82 12.41 1.41
N GLY A 65 13.56 12.70 1.04
CA GLY A 65 13.20 13.81 0.16
C GLY A 65 13.12 13.47 -1.33
N ASP A 66 13.54 12.28 -1.74
CA ASP A 66 13.28 11.78 -3.09
C ASP A 66 11.79 11.60 -3.35
N THR A 67 11.42 11.47 -4.61
CA THR A 67 10.04 11.15 -5.00
C THR A 67 9.95 9.74 -5.56
N VAL A 68 9.02 8.96 -5.04
CA VAL A 68 8.63 7.64 -5.56
C VAL A 68 7.22 7.77 -6.15
N ASP A 69 7.08 7.57 -7.45
CA ASP A 69 5.76 7.54 -8.07
C ASP A 69 5.25 6.10 -8.19
N ILE A 70 4.05 5.85 -7.64
CA ILE A 70 3.43 4.52 -7.54
C ILE A 70 2.13 4.53 -8.34
N VAL A 71 2.21 4.08 -9.58
CA VAL A 71 1.08 4.06 -10.50
C VAL A 71 0.68 2.60 -10.75
N LEU A 72 -0.23 2.11 -9.92
CA LEU A 72 -0.67 0.72 -9.91
C LEU A 72 -2.21 0.63 -9.91
N PRO A 73 -2.79 -0.46 -10.41
CA PRO A 73 -4.14 -0.86 -10.02
C PRO A 73 -4.25 -0.95 -8.49
N ALA A 74 -5.47 -0.87 -7.96
CA ALA A 74 -5.68 -1.06 -6.53
C ALA A 74 -5.20 -2.46 -6.12
N HIS A 75 -4.20 -2.49 -5.26
CA HIS A 75 -3.57 -3.74 -4.81
C HIS A 75 -2.91 -3.54 -3.45
N TRP A 76 -2.89 -4.57 -2.61
CA TRP A 76 -2.26 -4.49 -1.29
C TRP A 76 -0.77 -4.15 -1.36
N MET A 77 -0.05 -4.57 -2.41
CA MET A 77 1.38 -4.21 -2.61
C MET A 77 1.56 -2.72 -2.85
N GLY A 78 0.62 -2.04 -3.50
CA GLY A 78 0.67 -0.58 -3.67
C GLY A 78 0.66 0.13 -2.31
N LEU A 79 -0.18 -0.32 -1.37
CA LEU A 79 -0.21 0.22 -0.01
C LEU A 79 1.08 -0.07 0.78
N VAL A 80 1.69 -1.23 0.59
CA VAL A 80 3.00 -1.59 1.15
C VAL A 80 4.10 -0.67 0.61
N LEU A 81 4.13 -0.46 -0.71
CA LEU A 81 5.10 0.42 -1.38
C LEU A 81 4.97 1.87 -0.90
N VAL A 82 3.75 2.38 -0.75
CA VAL A 82 3.47 3.70 -0.17
C VAL A 82 4.03 3.80 1.25
N MET A 83 3.76 2.82 2.12
CA MET A 83 4.27 2.83 3.49
C MET A 83 5.79 2.74 3.54
N ALA A 84 6.39 1.92 2.68
CA ALA A 84 7.85 1.78 2.60
C ALA A 84 8.52 3.07 2.11
N ALA A 85 7.96 3.74 1.09
CA ALA A 85 8.45 5.02 0.61
C ALA A 85 8.42 6.08 1.73
N TRP A 86 7.33 6.18 2.48
CA TRP A 86 7.28 7.05 3.66
C TRP A 86 8.28 6.66 4.76
N THR A 87 8.60 5.37 4.88
CA THR A 87 9.55 4.90 5.90
C THR A 87 11.00 5.27 5.56
N VAL A 88 11.38 5.27 4.28
CA VAL A 88 12.69 5.77 3.83
C VAL A 88 12.76 7.30 3.74
N GLY A 89 11.65 8.00 4.02
CA GLY A 89 11.59 9.46 3.98
C GLY A 89 11.31 10.02 2.59
N ALA A 90 10.89 9.20 1.64
CA ALA A 90 10.53 9.65 0.31
C ALA A 90 9.13 10.30 0.28
N ARG A 91 8.93 11.21 -0.67
CA ARG A 91 7.63 11.71 -1.08
C ARG A 91 6.95 10.67 -1.97
N VAL A 92 5.64 10.53 -1.84
CA VAL A 92 4.85 9.61 -2.66
C VAL A 92 3.98 10.40 -3.62
N SER A 93 3.99 10.00 -4.89
CA SER A 93 2.99 10.40 -5.87
C SER A 93 2.23 9.18 -6.37
N THR A 94 0.91 9.29 -6.53
CA THR A 94 0.07 8.26 -7.15
C THR A 94 -0.17 8.52 -8.66
N THR A 95 0.50 9.53 -9.18
CA THR A 95 0.54 9.88 -10.61
C THR A 95 1.98 9.98 -11.10
N PRO A 96 2.24 9.77 -12.39
CA PRO A 96 3.60 9.88 -12.94
C PRO A 96 4.19 11.27 -12.70
N VAL A 97 5.48 11.33 -12.35
CA VAL A 97 6.24 12.58 -12.24
C VAL A 97 7.58 12.44 -12.98
N ASP A 98 8.02 13.55 -13.63
CA ASP A 98 9.18 13.53 -14.53
C ASP A 98 10.53 13.41 -13.80
N ASP A 99 10.56 13.69 -12.50
CA ASP A 99 11.76 13.70 -11.65
C ASP A 99 11.71 12.64 -10.53
N ALA A 100 10.88 11.60 -10.70
CA ALA A 100 10.86 10.50 -9.75
C ALA A 100 12.21 9.77 -9.70
N ALA A 101 12.72 9.54 -8.49
CA ALA A 101 13.89 8.68 -8.29
C ALA A 101 13.55 7.22 -8.62
N VAL A 102 12.34 6.78 -8.26
CA VAL A 102 11.80 5.45 -8.57
C VAL A 102 10.39 5.57 -9.12
N SER A 103 10.13 4.86 -10.21
CA SER A 103 8.80 4.72 -10.81
C SER A 103 8.30 3.30 -10.68
N VAL A 104 7.14 3.11 -10.02
CA VAL A 104 6.51 1.80 -9.81
C VAL A 104 5.33 1.63 -10.75
N ARG A 105 5.33 0.55 -11.53
CA ARG A 105 4.33 0.25 -12.57
C ARG A 105 3.86 -1.20 -12.50
N ALA A 106 2.65 -1.46 -12.99
CA ALA A 106 2.19 -2.82 -13.18
C ALA A 106 2.95 -3.49 -14.36
N TRP A 107 3.17 -4.77 -14.26
CA TRP A 107 3.98 -5.52 -15.22
C TRP A 107 3.33 -5.67 -16.61
N ASP A 108 2.01 -5.61 -16.70
CA ASP A 108 1.19 -5.76 -17.90
C ASP A 108 0.94 -4.43 -18.65
N GLU A 109 1.27 -3.32 -18.03
CA GLU A 109 1.31 -2.01 -18.68
C GLU A 109 2.68 -1.83 -19.37
N LYS A 110 2.77 -0.96 -20.39
CA LYS A 110 4.08 -0.56 -20.89
C LYS A 110 4.74 0.29 -19.79
N PRO A 111 5.67 -0.26 -19.03
CA PRO A 111 6.22 0.46 -17.90
C PRO A 111 7.15 1.56 -18.41
N GLU A 112 6.68 2.80 -18.32
CA GLU A 112 7.48 3.99 -18.59
C GLU A 112 7.57 4.80 -17.29
N GLY A 113 8.72 5.37 -16.99
CA GLY A 113 8.93 6.18 -15.79
C GLY A 113 10.29 6.86 -15.82
N ALA A 114 10.44 7.88 -14.98
CA ALA A 114 11.72 8.49 -14.66
C ALA A 114 12.48 7.60 -13.65
N GLY A 115 13.77 7.78 -13.54
CA GLY A 115 14.60 7.09 -12.56
C GLY A 115 14.61 5.56 -12.68
N ALA A 116 14.75 4.86 -11.56
CA ALA A 116 14.74 3.40 -11.52
C ALA A 116 13.32 2.85 -11.69
N LEU A 117 13.14 1.91 -12.62
CA LEU A 117 11.84 1.32 -12.89
C LEU A 117 11.63 0.03 -12.06
N VAL A 118 10.60 0.02 -11.22
CA VAL A 118 10.14 -1.15 -10.47
C VAL A 118 8.84 -1.68 -11.09
N VAL A 119 8.82 -2.96 -11.40
CA VAL A 119 7.66 -3.61 -12.01
C VAL A 119 7.02 -4.58 -11.02
N VAL A 120 5.72 -4.40 -10.81
CA VAL A 120 4.93 -5.18 -9.85
C VAL A 120 3.98 -6.12 -10.59
N ASN A 121 4.02 -7.40 -10.23
CA ASN A 121 3.01 -8.35 -10.63
C ASN A 121 1.78 -8.20 -9.72
N THR A 122 0.67 -7.75 -10.28
CA THR A 122 -0.58 -7.47 -9.57
C THR A 122 -1.54 -8.66 -9.48
N LEU A 123 -1.06 -9.90 -9.72
CA LEU A 123 -1.83 -11.08 -9.33
C LEU A 123 -2.01 -11.13 -7.80
N PRO A 124 -3.10 -11.69 -7.28
CA PRO A 124 -3.50 -11.56 -5.87
C PRO A 124 -2.39 -11.83 -4.84
N LEU A 125 -1.58 -12.86 -5.05
CA LEU A 125 -0.46 -13.20 -4.16
C LEU A 125 0.86 -12.51 -4.56
N GLY A 126 0.87 -11.74 -5.65
CA GLY A 126 2.10 -11.21 -6.21
C GLY A 126 3.06 -12.30 -6.69
N GLY A 127 4.34 -12.06 -6.52
CA GLY A 127 5.39 -12.96 -6.98
C GLY A 127 5.75 -12.74 -8.45
N SER A 128 6.69 -13.52 -8.97
CA SER A 128 6.99 -13.54 -10.39
C SER A 128 5.97 -14.43 -11.10
N ALA A 129 5.20 -13.89 -12.02
CA ALA A 129 4.24 -14.66 -12.82
C ALA A 129 4.91 -15.47 -13.94
N GLY A 130 6.21 -15.73 -13.89
CA GLY A 130 6.99 -16.32 -14.96
C GLY A 130 7.21 -15.38 -16.15
N VAL A 131 6.72 -14.15 -16.06
CA VAL A 131 6.97 -13.07 -17.03
C VAL A 131 8.29 -12.42 -16.66
N ARG A 132 9.16 -12.22 -17.64
CA ARG A 132 10.39 -11.47 -17.41
C ARG A 132 10.05 -9.99 -17.28
N ALA A 133 10.52 -9.38 -16.20
CA ALA A 133 10.53 -7.94 -16.09
C ALA A 133 11.25 -7.33 -17.31
N PRO A 134 10.81 -6.17 -17.83
CA PRO A 134 11.51 -5.51 -18.92
C PRO A 134 12.99 -5.30 -18.61
N ALA A 135 13.84 -5.33 -19.64
CA ALA A 135 15.28 -5.13 -19.45
C ALA A 135 15.54 -3.77 -18.77
N GLY A 136 16.33 -3.78 -17.72
CA GLY A 136 16.66 -2.58 -16.92
C GLY A 136 15.63 -2.23 -15.85
N SER A 137 14.58 -3.04 -15.65
CA SER A 137 13.66 -2.87 -14.54
C SER A 137 13.90 -3.88 -13.42
N THR A 138 13.48 -3.54 -12.21
CA THR A 138 13.50 -4.39 -11.03
C THR A 138 12.18 -5.16 -10.92
N ASP A 139 12.22 -6.50 -10.89
CA ASP A 139 11.05 -7.34 -10.61
C ASP A 139 10.79 -7.33 -9.10
N TYR A 140 9.80 -6.55 -8.65
CA TYR A 140 9.47 -6.38 -7.24
C TYR A 140 9.24 -7.71 -6.53
N GLY A 141 8.40 -8.58 -7.09
CA GLY A 141 8.00 -9.82 -6.44
C GLY A 141 9.14 -10.81 -6.25
N ARG A 142 10.17 -10.72 -7.08
CA ARG A 142 11.38 -11.55 -6.97
C ARG A 142 12.41 -10.94 -6.02
N GLU A 143 12.72 -9.66 -6.20
CA GLU A 143 13.84 -9.03 -5.48
C GLU A 143 13.49 -8.74 -4.02
N VAL A 144 12.24 -8.31 -3.72
CA VAL A 144 11.82 -7.97 -2.36
C VAL A 144 11.96 -9.12 -1.36
N LEU A 145 11.88 -10.36 -1.83
CA LEU A 145 12.00 -11.54 -0.96
C LEU A 145 13.43 -11.75 -0.43
N GLY A 146 14.42 -11.13 -1.04
CA GLY A 146 15.82 -11.18 -0.60
C GLY A 146 16.12 -10.32 0.63
N TYR A 147 15.22 -9.42 1.01
CA TYR A 147 15.43 -8.48 2.12
C TYR A 147 14.88 -9.01 3.45
N PRO A 148 15.46 -8.58 4.59
CA PRO A 148 15.02 -9.02 5.92
C PRO A 148 13.65 -8.40 6.30
N ASP A 149 12.96 -9.06 7.25
CA ASP A 149 11.69 -8.60 7.82
C ASP A 149 11.86 -7.43 8.80
N VAL A 150 13.08 -6.92 8.97
CA VAL A 150 13.40 -5.80 9.87
C VAL A 150 14.20 -4.78 9.08
N ALA A 151 13.68 -3.58 8.98
CA ALA A 151 14.40 -2.43 8.42
C ALA A 151 15.08 -1.60 9.51
N GLY A 152 16.01 -0.74 9.09
CA GLY A 152 16.55 0.32 9.94
C GLY A 152 15.49 1.32 10.39
N PRO A 153 15.89 2.32 11.20
CA PRO A 153 14.96 3.33 11.67
C PRO A 153 14.27 4.08 10.51
N ALA A 154 13.01 4.47 10.72
CA ALA A 154 12.29 5.29 9.78
C ALA A 154 12.89 6.72 9.75
N GLU A 155 12.87 7.33 8.56
CA GLU A 155 13.31 8.71 8.31
C GLU A 155 12.11 9.58 7.86
N PRO A 156 11.11 9.80 8.74
CA PRO A 156 9.84 10.39 8.32
C PRO A 156 10.02 11.83 7.83
N VAL A 157 9.54 12.09 6.63
CA VAL A 157 9.43 13.44 6.06
C VAL A 157 7.97 13.90 6.11
N HIS A 158 7.75 15.08 6.65
CA HIS A 158 6.44 15.72 6.67
C HIS A 158 6.39 16.76 5.56
N ASP A 159 5.53 16.56 4.59
CA ASP A 159 5.27 17.52 3.53
C ASP A 159 3.78 17.87 3.42
N ALA A 160 3.46 18.81 2.54
CA ALA A 160 2.08 19.29 2.37
C ALA A 160 1.16 18.21 1.75
N ALA A 161 1.69 17.33 0.90
CA ALA A 161 0.93 16.26 0.27
C ALA A 161 0.53 15.20 1.31
N LEU A 162 1.48 14.76 2.14
CA LEU A 162 1.17 13.86 3.24
C LEU A 162 0.20 14.50 4.26
N ALA A 163 0.38 15.78 4.57
CA ALA A 163 -0.52 16.49 5.47
C ALA A 163 -1.97 16.52 4.92
N ALA A 164 -2.14 16.74 3.62
CA ALA A 164 -3.44 16.71 2.96
C ALA A 164 -4.05 15.28 2.98
N LEU A 165 -3.26 14.25 2.72
CA LEU A 165 -3.70 12.86 2.84
C LEU A 165 -4.13 12.49 4.26
N MET A 166 -3.47 13.03 5.27
CA MET A 166 -3.79 12.80 6.68
C MET A 166 -5.03 13.58 7.15
N ASP A 167 -5.49 14.60 6.41
CA ASP A 167 -6.68 15.38 6.73
C ASP A 167 -7.95 14.67 6.25
N VAL A 168 -8.27 13.55 6.87
CA VAL A 168 -9.44 12.73 6.57
C VAL A 168 -10.23 12.41 7.84
N ALA A 169 -11.56 12.34 7.70
CA ALA A 169 -12.44 11.94 8.79
C ALA A 169 -12.14 10.49 9.24
N VAL A 170 -12.07 10.29 10.54
CA VAL A 170 -11.77 8.99 11.13
C VAL A 170 -13.02 8.43 11.78
N PRO A 171 -13.50 7.25 11.40
CA PRO A 171 -14.66 6.60 12.00
C PRO A 171 -14.37 6.13 13.42
N GLU A 172 -15.34 5.47 14.04
CA GLU A 172 -15.19 4.85 15.36
C GLU A 172 -14.04 3.82 15.37
N SER A 173 -13.43 3.69 16.53
CA SER A 173 -12.32 2.74 16.74
C SER A 173 -12.73 1.30 16.43
N GLY A 174 -11.90 0.58 15.70
CA GLY A 174 -12.14 -0.80 15.30
C GLY A 174 -13.00 -0.97 14.04
N THR A 175 -13.40 0.13 13.38
CA THR A 175 -14.21 0.06 12.16
C THR A 175 -13.46 -0.72 11.06
N ARG A 176 -14.16 -1.69 10.44
CA ARG A 176 -13.72 -2.37 9.23
C ARG A 176 -14.45 -1.76 8.03
N ARG A 177 -13.70 -1.24 7.06
CA ARG A 177 -14.25 -0.52 5.91
C ARG A 177 -14.10 -1.32 4.62
N LEU A 178 -15.14 -1.31 3.79
CA LEU A 178 -15.05 -1.79 2.41
C LEU A 178 -14.71 -0.61 1.50
N VAL A 179 -13.62 -0.72 0.77
CA VAL A 179 -13.09 0.30 -0.14
C VAL A 179 -13.05 -0.30 -1.54
N LEU A 180 -13.88 0.20 -2.44
CA LEU A 180 -13.83 -0.14 -3.85
C LEU A 180 -12.89 0.84 -4.55
N ALA A 181 -11.86 0.35 -5.21
CA ALA A 181 -10.91 1.19 -5.93
C ALA A 181 -10.39 0.48 -7.19
N GLU A 182 -10.27 1.23 -8.29
CA GLU A 182 -9.66 0.74 -9.53
C GLU A 182 -8.13 0.90 -9.48
N ARG A 183 -7.66 1.94 -8.80
CA ARG A 183 -6.25 2.32 -8.72
C ARG A 183 -5.81 2.53 -7.28
N CYS A 184 -4.50 2.42 -7.06
CA CYS A 184 -3.86 2.79 -5.81
C CYS A 184 -3.61 4.32 -5.79
N ASP A 185 -4.71 5.10 -5.81
CA ASP A 185 -4.68 6.56 -5.76
C ASP A 185 -4.74 7.10 -4.32
N GLU A 186 -4.80 8.42 -4.19
CA GLU A 186 -4.84 9.10 -2.89
C GLU A 186 -6.03 8.65 -2.03
N ASP A 187 -7.21 8.48 -2.64
CA ASP A 187 -8.40 8.03 -1.91
C ASP A 187 -8.24 6.59 -1.42
N ALA A 188 -7.76 5.69 -2.27
CA ALA A 188 -7.47 4.31 -1.89
C ALA A 188 -6.43 4.26 -0.74
N VAL A 189 -5.39 5.08 -0.80
CA VAL A 189 -4.38 5.18 0.27
C VAL A 189 -5.00 5.72 1.57
N GLN A 190 -5.83 6.76 1.49
CA GLN A 190 -6.54 7.28 2.66
C GLN A 190 -7.44 6.23 3.29
N GLN A 191 -8.36 5.66 2.48
CA GLN A 191 -9.45 4.83 2.99
C GLN A 191 -8.99 3.42 3.36
N ALA A 192 -8.03 2.85 2.63
CA ALA A 192 -7.58 1.48 2.88
C ALA A 192 -6.33 1.37 3.76
N LEU A 193 -5.57 2.45 3.98
CA LEU A 193 -4.36 2.41 4.79
C LEU A 193 -4.40 3.39 5.97
N LEU A 194 -4.56 4.69 5.71
CA LEU A 194 -4.42 5.71 6.76
C LEU A 194 -5.60 5.68 7.76
N VAL A 195 -6.83 5.60 7.28
CA VAL A 195 -8.02 5.51 8.14
C VAL A 195 -7.96 4.29 9.04
N PRO A 196 -7.71 3.05 8.54
CA PRO A 196 -7.55 1.86 9.39
C PRO A 196 -6.46 2.00 10.45
N LEU A 197 -5.31 2.55 10.12
CA LEU A 197 -4.24 2.78 11.09
C LEU A 197 -4.61 3.81 12.17
N ARG A 198 -5.40 4.83 11.82
CA ARG A 198 -5.82 5.89 12.75
C ARG A 198 -6.94 5.44 13.69
N CYS A 199 -7.88 4.62 13.22
CA CYS A 199 -9.01 4.13 14.03
C CYS A 199 -8.79 2.74 14.65
N ASP A 200 -7.57 2.18 14.58
CA ASP A 200 -7.29 0.80 14.98
C ASP A 200 -8.22 -0.23 14.30
N GLY A 201 -8.68 0.10 13.12
CA GLY A 201 -9.60 -0.68 12.28
C GLY A 201 -8.88 -1.50 11.21
N SER A 202 -9.62 -1.89 10.18
CA SER A 202 -9.10 -2.62 9.01
C SER A 202 -9.82 -2.20 7.75
N ALA A 203 -9.24 -2.50 6.58
CA ALA A 203 -9.90 -2.30 5.30
C ALA A 203 -10.10 -3.62 4.54
N VAL A 204 -11.19 -3.66 3.78
CA VAL A 204 -11.44 -4.63 2.72
C VAL A 204 -11.30 -3.89 1.40
N LEU A 205 -10.13 -3.98 0.78
CA LEU A 205 -9.85 -3.34 -0.49
C LEU A 205 -10.33 -4.26 -1.62
N VAL A 206 -11.25 -3.76 -2.43
CA VAL A 206 -11.83 -4.49 -3.56
C VAL A 206 -11.37 -3.84 -4.86
N GLN A 207 -10.68 -4.61 -5.69
CA GLN A 207 -10.29 -4.24 -7.04
C GLN A 207 -11.33 -4.85 -8.01
N PRO A 208 -12.02 -4.01 -8.80
CA PRO A 208 -13.16 -4.45 -9.62
C PRO A 208 -12.80 -5.37 -10.79
N GLY A 209 -11.56 -5.32 -11.27
CA GLY A 209 -11.19 -5.92 -12.55
C GLY A 209 -11.65 -5.05 -13.73
N SER A 210 -11.86 -5.67 -14.89
CA SER A 210 -12.26 -4.96 -16.12
C SER A 210 -13.78 -4.90 -16.35
N GLY A 211 -14.58 -5.39 -15.41
CA GLY A 211 -16.05 -5.46 -15.52
C GLY A 211 -16.77 -4.45 -14.64
N GLU A 212 -18.06 -4.26 -14.91
CA GLU A 212 -18.94 -3.56 -13.97
C GLU A 212 -19.01 -4.36 -12.66
N VAL A 213 -18.89 -3.66 -11.55
CA VAL A 213 -19.00 -4.28 -10.23
C VAL A 213 -20.49 -4.41 -9.91
N ASP A 214 -20.89 -5.63 -9.66
CA ASP A 214 -22.23 -5.95 -9.20
C ASP A 214 -22.39 -5.52 -7.73
N ASP A 215 -23.35 -4.62 -7.47
CA ASP A 215 -23.67 -4.15 -6.12
C ASP A 215 -24.04 -5.31 -5.18
N GLU A 216 -24.67 -6.37 -5.70
CA GLU A 216 -25.01 -7.56 -4.92
C GLU A 216 -23.73 -8.28 -4.46
N ARG A 217 -22.71 -8.35 -5.33
CA ARG A 217 -21.41 -8.93 -4.99
C ARG A 217 -20.68 -8.11 -3.93
N LEU A 218 -20.70 -6.77 -4.04
CA LEU A 218 -20.11 -5.90 -3.01
C LEU A 218 -20.83 -6.03 -1.68
N ALA A 219 -22.16 -6.07 -1.69
CA ALA A 219 -22.96 -6.26 -0.48
C ALA A 219 -22.65 -7.63 0.17
N ALA A 220 -22.46 -8.68 -0.63
CA ALA A 220 -22.08 -10.00 -0.13
C ALA A 220 -20.70 -9.98 0.53
N ILE A 221 -19.71 -9.35 -0.09
CA ILE A 221 -18.37 -9.18 0.50
C ILE A 221 -18.45 -8.37 1.79
N ALA A 222 -19.18 -7.25 1.79
CA ALA A 222 -19.37 -6.43 2.98
C ALA A 222 -19.98 -7.22 4.15
N ALA A 223 -20.97 -8.06 3.87
CA ALA A 223 -21.61 -8.92 4.86
C ALA A 223 -20.66 -10.02 5.36
N GLU A 224 -19.94 -10.72 4.47
CA GLU A 224 -18.97 -11.77 4.80
C GLU A 224 -17.86 -11.23 5.69
N GLU A 225 -17.30 -10.08 5.33
CA GLU A 225 -16.20 -9.42 6.02
C GLU A 225 -16.67 -8.51 7.18
N ARG A 226 -17.98 -8.38 7.40
CA ARG A 226 -18.57 -7.47 8.39
C ARG A 226 -18.01 -6.04 8.26
N ALA A 227 -17.87 -5.60 7.02
CA ALA A 227 -17.33 -4.29 6.66
C ALA A 227 -18.44 -3.28 6.38
N GLN A 228 -18.21 -2.02 6.75
CA GLN A 228 -19.07 -0.89 6.38
C GLN A 228 -18.56 -0.31 5.05
N GLN A 229 -19.46 0.07 4.17
CA GLN A 229 -19.06 0.79 2.96
C GLN A 229 -18.39 2.13 3.32
N ALA A 230 -17.30 2.45 2.59
CA ALA A 230 -16.52 3.66 2.79
C ALA A 230 -17.24 4.89 2.26
#